data_757c452ede48449034086c38694eac80
#
_entry.id   757c452ede48449034086c38694eac80
#
_cell.length_a   1.000
_cell.length_b   1.000
_cell.length_c   1.000
_cell.angle_alpha   90.00
_cell.angle_beta   90.00
_cell.angle_gamma   90.00
#
_symmetry.space_group_name_H-M   'P 1'
#
loop_
_entity.id
_entity.type
_entity.pdbx_description
1 polymer ?
#
loop_
_entity_poly.entity_id
_entity_poly.type
_entity_poly.pdbx_seq_one_letter_code
_entity_poly.pdbx_strand_id
1 'polypeptide(L)'
;MLKLIKCEFWKLKRKRLLYALMSLSLFFPLILAYMAKAGTGADTTEHYLQTRFDYVYTMMLGYGLVFLLPCLIGIIAAILFFIERDCDTSKNLRTIPVTNTQLIMAKISMLFIFSVAFCLISTLSVALFCKLFHVGMVYGMTYKIFMSLIFGVLIVAASLPIVFLIIYFNKSFLLSILLAFFYSIFNWGILGTIGTSISCLLYTSPSP
;
A
#
# COMPACT_ATOMS: atom_id res chain seq x y z
N MET A 1 -10.17 -22.96 6.57
CA MET A 1 -9.69 -21.68 6.06
C MET A 1 -9.28 -20.71 7.18
N LEU A 2 -10.17 -20.31 8.08
CA LEU A 2 -9.83 -19.33 9.15
C LEU A 2 -8.67 -19.76 10.06
N LYS A 3 -8.57 -21.05 10.42
CA LYS A 3 -7.45 -21.58 11.23
C LYS A 3 -6.11 -21.43 10.47
N LEU A 4 -6.11 -21.61 9.14
CA LEU A 4 -4.92 -21.49 8.31
C LEU A 4 -4.46 -20.05 8.22
N ILE A 5 -5.38 -19.10 7.98
CA ILE A 5 -5.11 -17.66 7.96
C ILE A 5 -4.54 -17.20 9.31
N LYS A 6 -5.11 -17.67 10.43
CA LYS A 6 -4.60 -17.37 11.77
C LYS A 6 -3.18 -17.90 11.99
N CYS A 7 -2.86 -19.08 11.50
CA CYS A 7 -1.51 -19.66 11.57
C CYS A 7 -0.50 -18.80 10.78
N GLU A 8 -0.84 -18.42 9.55
CA GLU A 8 0.01 -17.54 8.71
C GLU A 8 0.21 -16.17 9.35
N PHE A 9 -0.86 -15.59 9.94
CA PHE A 9 -0.77 -14.33 10.68
C PHE A 9 0.22 -14.41 11.87
N TRP A 10 0.19 -15.51 12.64
CA TRP A 10 1.12 -15.70 13.76
C TRP A 10 2.56 -15.85 13.30
N LYS A 11 2.79 -16.54 12.16
CA LYS A 11 4.12 -16.64 11.55
C LYS A 11 4.66 -15.26 11.15
N LEU A 12 3.83 -14.45 10.50
CA LEU A 12 4.21 -13.10 10.09
C LEU A 12 4.44 -12.17 11.27
N LYS A 13 3.55 -12.20 12.28
CA LYS A 13 3.66 -11.36 13.48
C LYS A 13 5.00 -11.57 14.21
N ARG A 14 5.58 -12.75 14.14
CA ARG A 14 6.89 -13.05 14.76
C ARG A 14 8.08 -12.41 14.03
N LYS A 15 7.89 -11.92 12.79
CA LYS A 15 8.96 -11.30 12.01
C LYS A 15 9.03 -9.80 12.26
N ARG A 16 10.19 -9.32 12.75
CA ARG A 16 10.45 -7.88 13.00
C ARG A 16 10.23 -7.02 11.76
N LEU A 17 10.46 -7.59 10.57
CA LEU A 17 10.34 -6.91 9.29
C LEU A 17 8.90 -6.47 9.00
N LEU A 18 7.89 -7.22 9.44
CA LEU A 18 6.48 -6.80 9.31
C LEU A 18 6.20 -5.49 10.06
N TYR A 19 6.74 -5.36 11.28
CA TYR A 19 6.59 -4.13 12.06
C TYR A 19 7.28 -2.95 11.38
N ALA A 20 8.45 -3.17 10.78
CA ALA A 20 9.15 -2.15 10.00
C ALA A 20 8.34 -1.70 8.78
N LEU A 21 7.69 -2.64 8.06
CA LEU A 21 6.83 -2.32 6.93
C LEU A 21 5.57 -1.57 7.35
N MET A 22 4.96 -1.95 8.50
CA MET A 22 3.82 -1.22 9.06
C MET A 22 4.22 0.17 9.58
N SER A 23 5.41 0.34 10.18
CA SER A 23 5.86 1.66 10.61
C SER A 23 6.02 2.63 9.46
N LEU A 24 6.33 2.15 8.26
CA LEU A 24 6.43 2.96 7.05
C LEU A 24 5.09 3.63 6.69
N SER A 25 3.94 3.01 7.03
CA SER A 25 2.61 3.62 6.85
C SER A 25 2.37 4.84 7.74
N LEU A 26 3.13 4.97 8.85
CA LEU A 26 3.10 6.13 9.74
C LEU A 26 4.10 7.19 9.32
N PHE A 27 5.34 6.78 9.01
CA PHE A 27 6.42 7.72 8.68
C PHE A 27 6.21 8.42 7.34
N PHE A 28 5.64 7.73 6.35
CA PHE A 28 5.41 8.31 5.04
C PHE A 28 4.45 9.51 5.07
N PRO A 29 3.25 9.43 5.67
CA PRO A 29 2.35 10.58 5.84
C PRO A 29 2.94 11.72 6.67
N LEU A 30 3.80 11.41 7.66
CA LEU A 30 4.50 12.41 8.46
C LEU A 30 5.42 13.27 7.59
N ILE A 31 6.20 12.65 6.69
CA ILE A 31 7.08 13.37 5.76
C ILE A 31 6.26 14.26 4.83
N LEU A 32 5.14 13.75 4.29
CA LEU A 32 4.26 14.54 3.41
C LEU A 32 3.66 15.75 4.12
N ALA A 33 3.18 15.57 5.34
CA ALA A 33 2.62 16.66 6.14
C ALA A 33 3.69 17.71 6.50
N TYR A 34 4.92 17.27 6.79
CA TYR A 34 6.05 18.16 7.05
C TYR A 34 6.43 18.96 5.80
N MET A 35 6.53 18.33 4.64
CA MET A 35 6.79 19.01 3.37
C MET A 35 5.69 20.02 3.01
N ALA A 36 4.42 19.66 3.25
CA ALA A 36 3.31 20.57 3.05
C ALA A 36 3.38 21.79 3.98
N LYS A 37 3.84 21.63 5.22
CA LYS A 37 4.08 22.73 6.16
C LYS A 37 5.16 23.69 5.65
N ALA A 38 6.25 23.16 5.11
CA ALA A 38 7.35 23.99 4.60
C ALA A 38 6.92 24.90 3.44
N GLY A 39 5.89 24.53 2.69
CA GLY A 39 5.30 25.33 1.60
C GLY A 39 4.09 26.21 2.01
N THR A 40 3.81 26.39 3.31
CA THR A 40 2.67 27.22 3.76
C THR A 40 2.99 28.70 3.63
N GLY A 41 2.16 29.42 2.84
CA GLY A 41 2.02 30.87 2.94
C GLY A 41 1.23 31.27 4.18
N ALA A 42 1.13 32.58 4.43
CA ALA A 42 0.47 33.15 5.61
C ALA A 42 -1.07 33.08 5.61
N ASP A 43 -1.68 32.46 4.59
CA ASP A 43 -3.12 32.40 4.45
C ASP A 43 -3.76 31.37 5.38
N THR A 44 -4.65 31.84 6.27
CA THR A 44 -5.34 31.03 7.27
C THR A 44 -6.84 30.88 6.97
N THR A 45 -7.29 31.17 5.75
CA THR A 45 -8.70 31.00 5.36
C THR A 45 -9.10 29.52 5.41
N GLU A 46 -10.31 29.21 5.87
CA GLU A 46 -10.82 27.83 5.98
C GLU A 46 -10.74 27.09 4.65
N HIS A 47 -11.07 27.75 3.56
CA HIS A 47 -11.00 27.18 2.21
C HIS A 47 -9.56 26.77 1.83
N TYR A 48 -8.57 27.60 2.17
CA TYR A 48 -7.16 27.28 1.95
C TYR A 48 -6.71 26.06 2.75
N LEU A 49 -7.10 25.97 4.03
CA LEU A 49 -6.77 24.84 4.89
C LEU A 49 -7.43 23.53 4.42
N GLN A 50 -8.65 23.59 3.89
CA GLN A 50 -9.31 22.41 3.28
C GLN A 50 -8.57 21.96 2.02
N THR A 51 -8.22 22.87 1.12
CA THR A 51 -7.48 22.56 -0.10
C THR A 51 -6.11 21.96 0.20
N ARG A 52 -5.43 22.44 1.25
CA ARG A 52 -4.15 21.89 1.71
C ARG A 52 -4.29 20.45 2.22
N PHE A 53 -5.32 20.19 3.01
CA PHE A 53 -5.57 18.82 3.48
C PHE A 53 -5.85 17.86 2.31
N ASP A 54 -6.65 18.28 1.32
CA ASP A 54 -6.90 17.51 0.11
C ASP A 54 -5.62 17.23 -0.70
N TYR A 55 -4.76 18.24 -0.80
CA TYR A 55 -3.46 18.09 -1.46
C TYR A 55 -2.59 17.01 -0.79
N VAL A 56 -2.44 17.06 0.54
CA VAL A 56 -1.66 16.06 1.29
C VAL A 56 -2.29 14.67 1.15
N TYR A 57 -3.61 14.58 1.20
CA TYR A 57 -4.33 13.33 1.03
C TYR A 57 -4.15 12.77 -0.39
N THR A 58 -4.23 13.58 -1.42
CA THR A 58 -4.01 13.17 -2.82
C THR A 58 -2.57 12.71 -3.06
N MET A 59 -1.59 13.41 -2.49
CA MET A 59 -0.18 12.99 -2.53
C MET A 59 0.04 11.65 -1.82
N MET A 60 -0.65 11.41 -0.69
CA MET A 60 -0.62 10.11 0.00
C MET A 60 -1.24 9.01 -0.86
N LEU A 61 -2.35 9.25 -1.57
CA LEU A 61 -2.92 8.28 -2.49
C LEU A 61 -1.96 7.93 -3.62
N GLY A 62 -1.36 8.93 -4.28
CA GLY A 62 -0.44 8.72 -5.41
C GLY A 62 0.86 8.03 -5.01
N TYR A 63 1.58 8.58 -4.05
CA TYR A 63 2.88 8.02 -3.64
C TYR A 63 2.75 6.88 -2.62
N GLY A 64 1.85 6.99 -1.66
CA GLY A 64 1.67 5.98 -0.61
C GLY A 64 0.96 4.73 -1.11
N LEU A 65 -0.19 4.87 -1.76
CA LEU A 65 -0.96 3.72 -2.20
C LEU A 65 -0.49 3.19 -3.56
N VAL A 66 -0.28 4.04 -4.56
CA VAL A 66 0.04 3.56 -5.91
C VAL A 66 1.50 3.11 -6.04
N PHE A 67 2.43 3.76 -5.37
CA PHE A 67 3.85 3.41 -5.45
C PHE A 67 4.28 2.48 -4.30
N LEU A 68 4.06 2.88 -3.06
CA LEU A 68 4.64 2.20 -1.90
C LEU A 68 3.90 0.91 -1.56
N LEU A 69 2.55 0.88 -1.66
CA LEU A 69 1.77 -0.30 -1.32
C LEU A 69 2.09 -1.53 -2.20
N PRO A 70 2.17 -1.47 -3.55
CA PRO A 70 2.55 -2.63 -4.36
C PRO A 70 3.95 -3.15 -4.05
N CYS A 71 4.89 -2.24 -3.75
CA CYS A 71 6.24 -2.61 -3.33
C CYS A 71 6.20 -3.42 -2.03
N LEU A 72 5.45 -2.95 -1.02
CA LEU A 72 5.28 -3.64 0.25
C LEU A 72 4.60 -5.00 0.09
N ILE A 73 3.54 -5.08 -0.73
CA ILE A 73 2.84 -6.33 -1.05
C ILE A 73 3.81 -7.34 -1.65
N GLY A 74 4.64 -6.91 -2.60
CA GLY A 74 5.65 -7.78 -3.21
C GLY A 74 6.69 -8.28 -2.22
N ILE A 75 7.16 -7.43 -1.30
CA ILE A 75 8.10 -7.82 -0.23
C ILE A 75 7.44 -8.83 0.72
N ILE A 76 6.18 -8.57 1.14
CA ILE A 76 5.47 -9.49 2.03
C ILE A 76 5.20 -10.82 1.33
N ALA A 77 4.80 -10.79 0.06
CA ALA A 77 4.65 -12.01 -0.74
C ALA A 77 5.96 -12.79 -0.81
N ALA A 78 7.08 -12.13 -1.12
CA ALA A 78 8.39 -12.76 -1.11
C ALA A 78 8.68 -13.44 0.23
N ILE A 79 8.46 -12.74 1.36
CA ILE A 79 8.67 -13.30 2.70
C ILE A 79 7.78 -14.53 2.94
N LEU A 80 6.49 -14.45 2.61
CA LEU A 80 5.52 -15.54 2.82
C LEU A 80 5.88 -16.81 2.06
N PHE A 81 6.41 -16.67 0.84
CA PHE A 81 6.76 -17.82 0.00
C PHE A 81 8.17 -18.34 0.28
N PHE A 82 9.15 -17.46 0.60
CA PHE A 82 10.52 -17.89 0.91
C PHE A 82 10.64 -18.57 2.27
N ILE A 83 9.92 -18.13 3.30
CA ILE A 83 9.98 -18.75 4.64
C ILE A 83 9.61 -20.24 4.57
N GLU A 84 8.65 -20.62 3.74
CA GLU A 84 8.24 -22.01 3.62
C GLU A 84 9.27 -22.88 2.92
N ARG A 85 10.02 -22.30 2.01
CA ARG A 85 11.08 -23.01 1.29
C ARG A 85 12.31 -23.21 2.16
N ASP A 86 12.79 -22.15 2.82
CA ASP A 86 14.02 -22.19 3.61
C ASP A 86 13.88 -23.04 4.88
N CYS A 87 12.67 -23.14 5.43
CA CYS A 87 12.42 -23.94 6.64
C CYS A 87 12.08 -25.41 6.35
N ASP A 88 12.15 -25.90 5.08
CA ASP A 88 11.72 -27.26 4.66
C ASP A 88 10.31 -27.63 5.15
N THR A 89 9.54 -26.62 5.58
CA THR A 89 8.17 -26.80 6.11
C THR A 89 7.22 -27.33 5.03
N SER A 90 7.58 -27.18 3.76
CA SER A 90 6.82 -27.75 2.64
C SER A 90 6.73 -29.29 2.69
N LYS A 91 7.76 -29.97 3.24
CA LYS A 91 7.75 -31.43 3.44
C LYS A 91 6.80 -31.82 4.57
N ASN A 92 6.78 -31.07 5.67
CA ASN A 92 5.92 -31.33 6.80
C ASN A 92 4.45 -30.90 6.55
N LEU A 93 4.20 -29.93 5.65
CA LEU A 93 2.83 -29.57 5.24
C LEU A 93 2.17 -30.66 4.38
N ARG A 94 2.94 -31.50 3.69
CA ARG A 94 2.38 -32.63 2.91
C ARG A 94 1.80 -33.76 3.78
N THR A 95 2.10 -33.77 5.07
CA THR A 95 1.50 -34.72 6.02
C THR A 95 0.14 -34.29 6.55
N ILE A 96 -0.25 -33.02 6.33
CA ILE A 96 -1.54 -32.47 6.72
C ILE A 96 -2.46 -32.50 5.48
N PRO A 97 -3.73 -32.90 5.58
CA PRO A 97 -4.66 -32.96 4.44
C PRO A 97 -5.14 -31.55 4.03
N VAL A 98 -4.21 -30.67 3.62
CA VAL A 98 -4.48 -29.33 3.11
C VAL A 98 -4.05 -29.26 1.66
N THR A 99 -4.94 -28.81 0.78
CA THR A 99 -4.64 -28.66 -0.65
C THR A 99 -3.73 -27.44 -0.87
N ASN A 100 -2.82 -27.51 -1.84
CA ASN A 100 -1.92 -26.41 -2.20
C ASN A 100 -2.70 -25.12 -2.55
N THR A 101 -3.86 -25.25 -3.16
CA THR A 101 -4.74 -24.10 -3.48
C THR A 101 -5.26 -23.39 -2.24
N GLN A 102 -5.62 -24.12 -1.20
CA GLN A 102 -6.07 -23.53 0.07
C GLN A 102 -4.96 -22.75 0.75
N LEU A 103 -3.73 -23.21 0.65
CA LEU A 103 -2.55 -22.55 1.21
C LEU A 103 -2.24 -21.24 0.46
N ILE A 104 -2.28 -21.25 -0.87
CA ILE A 104 -2.09 -20.04 -1.68
C ILE A 104 -3.19 -19.03 -1.40
N MET A 105 -4.45 -19.45 -1.33
CA MET A 105 -5.58 -18.58 -1.01
C MET A 105 -5.45 -17.94 0.38
N ALA A 106 -4.98 -18.70 1.37
CA ALA A 106 -4.71 -18.14 2.71
C ALA A 106 -3.65 -17.04 2.67
N LYS A 107 -2.57 -17.22 1.89
CA LYS A 107 -1.52 -16.20 1.73
C LYS A 107 -2.02 -14.95 1.00
N ILE A 108 -2.79 -15.13 -0.06
CA ILE A 108 -3.42 -13.99 -0.78
C ILE A 108 -4.34 -13.22 0.17
N SER A 109 -5.15 -13.92 0.96
CA SER A 109 -6.02 -13.26 1.97
C SER A 109 -5.22 -12.45 2.98
N MET A 110 -4.02 -12.91 3.35
CA MET A 110 -3.12 -12.15 4.22
C MET A 110 -2.64 -10.84 3.58
N LEU A 111 -2.35 -10.84 2.28
CA LEU A 111 -1.98 -9.62 1.54
C LEU A 111 -3.12 -8.59 1.54
N PHE A 112 -4.38 -9.03 1.37
CA PHE A 112 -5.54 -8.16 1.48
C PHE A 112 -5.71 -7.57 2.88
N ILE A 113 -5.57 -8.39 3.93
CA ILE A 113 -5.66 -7.92 5.32
C ILE A 113 -4.57 -6.88 5.60
N PHE A 114 -3.34 -7.12 5.14
CA PHE A 114 -2.24 -6.17 5.29
C PHE A 114 -2.52 -4.85 4.56
N SER A 115 -3.04 -4.90 3.34
CA SER A 115 -3.39 -3.70 2.57
C SER A 115 -4.46 -2.87 3.27
N VAL A 116 -5.53 -3.50 3.74
CA VAL A 116 -6.59 -2.81 4.50
C VAL A 116 -6.02 -2.13 5.74
N ALA A 117 -5.19 -2.84 6.51
CA ALA A 117 -4.54 -2.28 7.70
C ALA A 117 -3.61 -1.10 7.33
N PHE A 118 -2.82 -1.23 6.26
CA PHE A 118 -1.94 -0.17 5.76
C PHE A 118 -2.74 1.07 5.35
N CYS A 119 -3.83 0.91 4.59
CA CYS A 119 -4.69 2.01 4.16
C CYS A 119 -5.34 2.74 5.34
N LEU A 120 -5.85 2.00 6.33
CA LEU A 120 -6.44 2.61 7.54
C LEU A 120 -5.40 3.39 8.32
N ILE A 121 -4.24 2.80 8.59
CA ILE A 121 -3.18 3.46 9.36
C ILE A 121 -2.69 4.70 8.63
N SER A 122 -2.43 4.65 7.33
CA SER A 122 -1.92 5.77 6.56
C SER A 122 -2.92 6.93 6.44
N THR A 123 -4.22 6.65 6.23
CA THR A 123 -5.24 7.71 6.18
C THR A 123 -5.46 8.38 7.54
N LEU A 124 -5.48 7.61 8.62
CA LEU A 124 -5.56 8.15 9.97
C LEU A 124 -4.32 8.98 10.32
N SER A 125 -3.14 8.53 9.88
CA SER A 125 -1.88 9.26 10.08
C SER A 125 -1.87 10.60 9.36
N VAL A 126 -2.36 10.68 8.11
CA VAL A 126 -2.51 11.96 7.39
C VAL A 126 -3.36 12.93 8.20
N ALA A 127 -4.52 12.50 8.66
CA ALA A 127 -5.42 13.37 9.45
C ALA A 127 -4.78 13.84 10.75
N LEU A 128 -4.08 12.93 11.45
CA LEU A 128 -3.40 13.23 12.70
C LEU A 128 -2.26 14.23 12.50
N PHE A 129 -1.41 14.03 11.50
CA PHE A 129 -0.26 14.91 11.25
C PHE A 129 -0.67 16.25 10.65
N CYS A 130 -1.68 16.30 9.79
CA CYS A 130 -2.21 17.57 9.30
C CYS A 130 -2.78 18.43 10.45
N LYS A 131 -3.45 17.80 11.41
CA LYS A 131 -3.94 18.47 12.62
C LYS A 131 -2.80 18.91 13.55
N LEU A 132 -1.81 18.05 13.76
CA LEU A 132 -0.65 18.31 14.63
C LEU A 132 0.21 19.47 14.12
N PHE A 133 0.46 19.51 12.81
CA PHE A 133 1.28 20.56 12.18
C PHE A 133 0.48 21.81 11.79
N HIS A 134 -0.82 21.84 12.03
CA HIS A 134 -1.72 22.93 11.59
C HIS A 134 -1.64 23.23 10.09
N VAL A 135 -1.40 22.20 9.27
CA VAL A 135 -1.25 22.35 7.81
C VAL A 135 -2.59 22.43 7.11
N GLY A 136 -3.64 21.78 7.65
CA GLY A 136 -4.95 21.72 7.03
C GLY A 136 -6.07 21.38 7.99
N MET A 137 -7.29 21.74 7.60
CA MET A 137 -8.50 21.40 8.33
C MET A 137 -9.03 20.04 7.89
N VAL A 138 -9.15 19.11 8.83
CA VAL A 138 -9.63 17.74 8.56
C VAL A 138 -11.13 17.75 8.34
N TYR A 139 -11.58 17.39 7.14
CA TYR A 139 -13.00 17.28 6.79
C TYR A 139 -13.27 16.05 5.92
N GLY A 140 -14.52 15.58 5.90
CA GLY A 140 -14.96 14.46 5.05
C GLY A 140 -14.21 13.14 5.31
N MET A 141 -13.78 12.88 6.54
CA MET A 141 -12.90 11.77 6.90
C MET A 141 -13.49 10.40 6.55
N THR A 142 -14.79 10.21 6.75
CA THR A 142 -15.49 8.94 6.41
C THR A 142 -15.39 8.62 4.93
N TYR A 143 -15.63 9.61 4.07
CA TYR A 143 -15.50 9.46 2.62
C TYR A 143 -14.04 9.12 2.21
N LYS A 144 -13.06 9.81 2.80
CA LYS A 144 -11.64 9.59 2.50
C LYS A 144 -11.15 8.21 2.95
N ILE A 145 -11.59 7.73 4.11
CA ILE A 145 -11.29 6.36 4.56
C ILE A 145 -11.89 5.35 3.59
N PHE A 146 -13.16 5.51 3.22
CA PHE A 146 -13.83 4.60 2.29
C PHE A 146 -13.14 4.56 0.92
N MET A 147 -12.79 5.72 0.36
CA MET A 147 -12.05 5.81 -0.89
C MET A 147 -10.67 5.15 -0.80
N SER A 148 -9.90 5.40 0.26
CA SER A 148 -8.57 4.78 0.42
C SER A 148 -8.66 3.26 0.55
N LEU A 149 -9.70 2.71 1.20
CA LEU A 149 -9.92 1.28 1.29
C LEU A 149 -10.23 0.66 -0.07
N ILE A 150 -11.11 1.29 -0.87
CA ILE A 150 -11.43 0.82 -2.22
C ILE A 150 -10.14 0.81 -3.06
N PHE A 151 -9.38 1.92 -3.07
CA PHE A 151 -8.11 1.99 -3.80
C PHE A 151 -7.12 0.93 -3.31
N GLY A 152 -7.01 0.72 -2.01
CA GLY A 152 -6.15 -0.31 -1.44
C GLY A 152 -6.49 -1.71 -1.94
N VAL A 153 -7.77 -2.08 -1.95
CA VAL A 153 -8.23 -3.38 -2.47
C VAL A 153 -7.95 -3.52 -3.97
N LEU A 154 -8.21 -2.47 -4.76
CA LEU A 154 -7.94 -2.48 -6.20
C LEU A 154 -6.45 -2.63 -6.50
N ILE A 155 -5.59 -1.95 -5.75
CA ILE A 155 -4.13 -2.03 -5.93
C ILE A 155 -3.62 -3.43 -5.58
N VAL A 156 -4.14 -4.08 -4.53
CA VAL A 156 -3.79 -5.48 -4.24
C VAL A 156 -4.21 -6.38 -5.39
N ALA A 157 -5.43 -6.23 -5.89
CA ALA A 157 -5.91 -7.02 -7.03
C ALA A 157 -5.02 -6.81 -8.27
N ALA A 158 -4.64 -5.56 -8.55
CA ALA A 158 -3.72 -5.23 -9.64
C ALA A 158 -2.29 -5.76 -9.41
N SER A 159 -1.87 -5.95 -8.16
CA SER A 159 -0.55 -6.51 -7.82
C SER A 159 -0.51 -8.04 -7.82
N LEU A 160 -1.63 -8.75 -7.95
CA LEU A 160 -1.64 -10.22 -8.00
C LEU A 160 -0.75 -10.81 -9.11
N PRO A 161 -0.68 -10.26 -10.34
CA PRO A 161 0.21 -10.79 -11.37
C PRO A 161 1.68 -10.84 -10.94
N ILE A 162 2.17 -9.79 -10.24
CA ILE A 162 3.54 -9.78 -9.75
C ILE A 162 3.75 -10.79 -8.62
N VAL A 163 2.74 -11.00 -7.77
CA VAL A 163 2.78 -12.03 -6.72
C VAL A 163 2.93 -13.42 -7.35
N PHE A 164 2.18 -13.72 -8.44
CA PHE A 164 2.33 -14.97 -9.18
C PHE A 164 3.69 -15.09 -9.85
N LEU A 165 4.23 -14.00 -10.40
CA LEU A 165 5.59 -13.96 -10.96
C LEU A 165 6.64 -14.26 -9.88
N ILE A 166 6.51 -13.68 -8.68
CA ILE A 166 7.39 -13.94 -7.54
C ILE A 166 7.34 -15.44 -7.14
N ILE A 167 6.16 -16.05 -7.15
CA ILE A 167 6.00 -17.49 -6.88
C ILE A 167 6.71 -18.33 -7.95
N TYR A 168 6.57 -17.96 -9.21
CA TYR A 168 7.18 -18.67 -10.33
C TYR A 168 8.70 -18.56 -10.33
N PHE A 169 9.24 -17.35 -10.15
CA PHE A 169 10.69 -17.09 -10.11
C PHE A 169 11.34 -17.31 -8.75
N ASN A 170 10.71 -18.03 -7.86
CA ASN A 170 11.09 -18.27 -6.46
C ASN A 170 12.49 -18.92 -6.27
N LYS A 171 13.52 -18.47 -7.02
CA LYS A 171 14.91 -18.96 -6.91
C LYS A 171 15.76 -18.12 -5.96
N SER A 172 15.52 -16.80 -5.88
CA SER A 172 16.27 -15.90 -5.00
C SER A 172 15.34 -14.83 -4.38
N PHE A 173 15.47 -14.62 -3.08
CA PHE A 173 14.70 -13.63 -2.31
C PHE A 173 14.94 -12.21 -2.83
N LEU A 174 16.22 -11.89 -3.14
CA LEU A 174 16.61 -10.57 -3.62
C LEU A 174 15.97 -10.23 -4.97
N LEU A 175 15.91 -11.21 -5.89
CA LEU A 175 15.26 -11.04 -7.20
C LEU A 175 13.76 -10.74 -7.05
N SER A 176 13.10 -11.38 -6.10
CA SER A 176 11.67 -11.13 -5.84
C SER A 176 11.40 -9.71 -5.34
N ILE A 177 12.25 -9.18 -4.46
CA ILE A 177 12.16 -7.79 -3.99
C ILE A 177 12.40 -6.82 -5.14
N LEU A 178 13.39 -7.10 -5.97
CA LEU A 178 13.76 -6.24 -7.11
C LEU A 178 12.62 -6.20 -8.14
N LEU A 179 11.99 -7.34 -8.44
CA LEU A 179 10.80 -7.40 -9.30
C LEU A 179 9.63 -6.58 -8.74
N ALA A 180 9.38 -6.67 -7.43
CA ALA A 180 8.33 -5.89 -6.79
C ALA A 180 8.58 -4.37 -6.89
N PHE A 181 9.84 -3.96 -6.73
CA PHE A 181 10.25 -2.56 -6.85
C PHE A 181 10.08 -2.04 -8.28
N PHE A 182 10.54 -2.78 -9.29
CA PHE A 182 10.36 -2.40 -10.69
C PHE A 182 8.89 -2.31 -11.08
N TYR A 183 8.08 -3.26 -10.62
CA TYR A 183 6.64 -3.22 -10.86
C TYR A 183 5.98 -1.96 -10.26
N SER A 184 6.39 -1.57 -9.05
CA SER A 184 5.89 -0.38 -8.38
C SER A 184 6.25 0.90 -9.15
N ILE A 185 7.49 1.02 -9.63
CA ILE A 185 7.93 2.15 -10.48
C ILE A 185 7.12 2.19 -11.77
N PHE A 186 6.92 1.05 -12.41
CA PHE A 186 6.16 0.96 -13.66
C PHE A 186 4.70 1.39 -13.48
N ASN A 187 4.02 0.94 -12.42
CA ASN A 187 2.67 1.38 -12.10
C ASN A 187 2.58 2.89 -11.87
N TRP A 188 3.52 3.44 -11.10
CA TRP A 188 3.56 4.88 -10.85
C TRP A 188 3.82 5.69 -12.13
N GLY A 189 4.70 5.21 -13.00
CA GLY A 189 4.98 5.82 -14.31
C GLY A 189 3.76 5.83 -15.22
N ILE A 190 3.03 4.72 -15.32
CA ILE A 190 1.79 4.63 -16.12
C ILE A 190 0.74 5.62 -15.59
N LEU A 191 0.55 5.67 -14.28
CA LEU A 191 -0.44 6.58 -13.68
C LEU A 191 -0.06 8.05 -13.94
N GLY A 192 1.22 8.38 -13.88
CA GLY A 192 1.74 9.71 -14.22
C GLY A 192 1.46 10.09 -15.67
N THR A 193 1.72 9.21 -16.62
CA THR A 193 1.48 9.46 -18.05
C THR A 193 -0.01 9.57 -18.39
N ILE A 194 -0.86 8.70 -17.84
CA ILE A 194 -2.31 8.77 -18.02
C ILE A 194 -2.89 10.04 -17.38
N GLY A 195 -2.45 10.39 -16.17
CA GLY A 195 -2.87 11.59 -15.46
C GLY A 195 -2.54 12.87 -16.24
N THR A 196 -1.34 12.97 -16.80
CA THR A 196 -0.95 14.11 -17.63
C THR A 196 -1.74 14.17 -18.95
N SER A 197 -2.00 13.04 -19.59
CA SER A 197 -2.80 12.98 -20.82
C SER A 197 -4.24 13.43 -20.60
N ILE A 198 -4.87 13.00 -19.50
CA ILE A 198 -6.24 13.41 -19.14
C ILE A 198 -6.27 14.91 -18.80
N SER A 199 -5.29 15.41 -18.09
CA SER A 199 -5.19 16.83 -17.75
C SER A 199 -5.03 17.68 -19.02
N CYS A 200 -4.22 17.26 -19.99
CA CYS A 200 -4.11 17.92 -21.29
C CYS A 200 -5.45 17.94 -22.05
N LEU A 201 -6.18 16.82 -22.06
CA LEU A 201 -7.48 16.74 -22.74
C LEU A 201 -8.54 17.66 -22.10
N LEU A 202 -8.52 17.78 -20.78
CA LEU A 202 -9.42 18.70 -20.05
C LEU A 202 -9.07 20.18 -20.29
N TYR A 203 -7.77 20.48 -20.50
CA TYR A 203 -7.31 21.86 -20.74
C TYR A 203 -7.53 22.31 -22.20
N THR A 204 -7.64 21.36 -23.14
CA THR A 204 -7.91 21.64 -24.57
C THR A 204 -9.40 21.69 -24.90
N SER A 205 -10.30 21.46 -23.93
CA SER A 205 -11.72 21.71 -24.11
C SER A 205 -11.97 23.22 -24.23
N PRO A 206 -12.46 23.74 -25.39
CA PRO A 206 -12.72 25.16 -25.55
C PRO A 206 -13.78 25.55 -24.51
N SER A 207 -13.46 26.54 -23.66
CA SER A 207 -14.45 27.16 -22.80
C SER A 207 -15.53 27.80 -23.67
N PRO A 208 -16.82 27.64 -23.36
CA PRO A 208 -17.91 28.29 -24.05
C PRO A 208 -17.87 29.81 -23.87
#